data_782b3b753a35d1ffff7f3031163fcf69
#
_entry.id   782b3b753a35d1ffff7f3031163fcf69
#
_cell.length_a   1.000
_cell.length_b   1.000
_cell.length_c   1.000
_cell.angle_alpha   90.00
_cell.angle_beta   90.00
_cell.angle_gamma   90.00
#
_symmetry.space_group_name_H-M   'P 1'
#
loop_
_entity.id
_entity.type
_entity.pdbx_description
1 polymer ?
#
loop_
_entity_poly.entity_id
_entity_poly.type
_entity_poly.pdbx_seq_one_letter_code
_entity_poly.pdbx_strand_id
1 'polypeptide(L)'
;MLFAANAYLTRDGVDASAPKRIELTLDDLKQIAIYFEAQWRRPPTQQEFDALVENKVKQEVLYREALAMGLDKDDEIVRRRMAQKMQFIAEDVAGAYEPSTAELKKWYDANSAKFALPGRITFRQLYFSPDQRGTHAHDDAAKALTRLARASIDVKLDAAGSDPMLLQDYYGDRSSEQIAKDFGPSFATAIFGLAPGSWRGPVESGFGWHLVYVDSIVPGRVPAFEEVAGDVKTAWLGEQKAIAWQKAYDAMRAKYVVLLPKPPDDFVANAGLDANDPSGGGSPNAEPADPSMGATPE
;
A
#
# COMPACT_ATOMS: atom_id res chain seq x y z
N MET A 1 1.13 27.65 -27.14
CA MET A 1 -0.23 27.25 -26.68
C MET A 1 -1.13 28.43 -26.34
N LEU A 2 -0.73 29.42 -25.53
CA LEU A 2 -1.54 30.58 -25.16
C LEU A 2 -2.08 31.38 -26.36
N PHE A 3 -1.32 31.57 -27.44
CA PHE A 3 -1.75 32.28 -28.63
C PHE A 3 -2.85 31.55 -29.43
N ALA A 4 -2.80 30.21 -29.48
CA ALA A 4 -3.82 29.44 -30.18
C ALA A 4 -5.16 29.42 -29.41
N ALA A 5 -5.12 29.39 -28.08
CA ALA A 5 -6.31 29.51 -27.24
C ALA A 5 -6.97 30.85 -27.37
N ASN A 6 -6.19 31.96 -27.40
CA ASN A 6 -6.74 33.30 -27.60
C ASN A 6 -7.37 33.46 -28.99
N ALA A 7 -6.76 32.93 -30.04
CA ALA A 7 -7.32 32.96 -31.41
C ALA A 7 -8.63 32.14 -31.51
N TYR A 8 -8.76 31.05 -30.74
CA TYR A 8 -10.01 30.28 -30.68
C TYR A 8 -11.13 31.04 -29.97
N LEU A 9 -10.82 31.67 -28.84
CA LEU A 9 -11.79 32.42 -28.03
C LEU A 9 -12.23 33.72 -28.68
N THR A 10 -11.43 34.28 -29.60
CA THR A 10 -11.73 35.55 -30.33
C THR A 10 -12.22 35.33 -31.78
N ARG A 11 -12.44 34.06 -32.17
CA ARG A 11 -12.91 33.73 -33.52
C ARG A 11 -14.41 34.03 -33.67
N ASP A 12 -14.75 35.29 -33.91
CA ASP A 12 -16.05 35.72 -34.43
C ASP A 12 -16.20 35.20 -35.86
N GLY A 13 -16.84 34.04 -36.04
CA GLY A 13 -17.13 33.57 -37.39
C GLY A 13 -17.09 32.04 -37.59
N VAL A 14 -17.57 31.29 -36.66
CA VAL A 14 -18.02 29.93 -36.94
C VAL A 14 -19.51 29.94 -37.05
N ASP A 15 -20.02 29.50 -38.21
CA ASP A 15 -21.43 29.28 -38.50
C ASP A 15 -22.23 28.97 -37.23
N ALA A 16 -23.21 29.84 -36.91
CA ALA A 16 -24.12 29.66 -35.79
C ALA A 16 -25.08 28.48 -36.11
N SER A 17 -24.52 27.27 -36.22
CA SER A 17 -25.31 26.05 -36.15
C SER A 17 -26.02 26.06 -34.80
N ALA A 18 -27.25 25.57 -34.73
CA ALA A 18 -28.15 25.55 -33.57
C ALA A 18 -27.41 25.37 -32.22
N PRO A 19 -27.79 26.10 -31.16
CA PRO A 19 -27.07 26.10 -29.91
C PRO A 19 -26.87 24.65 -29.42
N LYS A 20 -25.59 24.30 -29.15
CA LYS A 20 -25.22 22.97 -28.66
C LYS A 20 -25.98 22.69 -27.37
N ARG A 21 -26.96 21.79 -27.41
CA ARG A 21 -27.84 21.51 -26.27
C ARG A 21 -27.07 20.73 -25.19
N ILE A 22 -27.12 21.22 -23.95
CA ILE A 22 -26.75 20.52 -22.75
C ILE A 22 -28.03 20.14 -22.03
N GLU A 23 -28.21 18.86 -21.75
CA GLU A 23 -29.39 18.35 -21.06
C GLU A 23 -28.93 17.57 -19.82
N LEU A 24 -29.37 18.00 -18.65
CA LEU A 24 -29.22 17.28 -17.41
C LEU A 24 -30.49 16.50 -17.13
N THR A 25 -30.37 15.24 -16.85
CA THR A 25 -31.48 14.37 -16.51
C THR A 25 -31.83 14.50 -15.02
N LEU A 26 -33.03 14.01 -14.63
CA LEU A 26 -33.40 13.93 -13.22
C LEU A 26 -32.43 13.06 -12.41
N ASP A 27 -31.81 12.05 -13.03
CA ASP A 27 -30.85 11.21 -12.37
C ASP A 27 -29.52 11.93 -12.17
N ASP A 28 -29.09 12.79 -13.09
CA ASP A 28 -27.93 13.67 -12.87
C ASP A 28 -28.16 14.59 -11.68
N LEU A 29 -29.35 15.20 -11.58
CA LEU A 29 -29.72 16.06 -10.46
C LEU A 29 -29.74 15.31 -9.13
N LYS A 30 -30.28 14.09 -9.11
CA LYS A 30 -30.25 13.23 -7.92
C LYS A 30 -28.82 12.87 -7.50
N GLN A 31 -27.96 12.53 -8.45
CA GLN A 31 -26.56 12.20 -8.16
C GLN A 31 -25.82 13.38 -7.54
N ILE A 32 -26.05 14.60 -8.03
CA ILE A 32 -25.49 15.83 -7.44
C ILE A 32 -25.87 15.94 -5.95
N ALA A 33 -27.16 15.74 -5.63
CA ALA A 33 -27.63 15.80 -4.25
C ALA A 33 -27.04 14.70 -3.36
N ILE A 34 -26.96 13.45 -3.88
CA ILE A 34 -26.38 12.31 -3.17
C ILE A 34 -24.91 12.54 -2.85
N TYR A 35 -24.11 13.04 -3.80
CA TYR A 35 -22.69 13.32 -3.55
C TYR A 35 -22.50 14.42 -2.49
N PHE A 36 -23.31 15.46 -2.52
CA PHE A 36 -23.28 16.49 -1.48
C PHE A 36 -23.61 15.91 -0.11
N GLU A 37 -24.68 15.13 -0.01
CA GLU A 37 -25.11 14.50 1.25
C GLU A 37 -24.05 13.52 1.79
N ALA A 38 -23.41 12.74 0.92
CA ALA A 38 -22.33 11.83 1.31
C ALA A 38 -21.14 12.57 1.94
N GLN A 39 -20.80 13.76 1.43
CA GLN A 39 -19.69 14.58 1.92
C GLN A 39 -20.06 15.38 3.18
N TRP A 40 -21.23 16.03 3.19
CA TRP A 40 -21.63 16.99 4.22
C TRP A 40 -22.58 16.40 5.27
N ARG A 41 -23.01 15.14 5.11
CA ARG A 41 -23.93 14.42 6.01
C ARG A 41 -25.28 15.15 6.21
N ARG A 42 -25.67 15.98 5.25
CA ARG A 42 -26.97 16.66 5.18
C ARG A 42 -27.34 16.92 3.72
N PRO A 43 -28.62 17.10 3.40
CA PRO A 43 -29.02 17.51 2.06
C PRO A 43 -28.56 18.96 1.76
N PRO A 44 -28.33 19.31 0.48
CA PRO A 44 -28.04 20.67 0.08
C PRO A 44 -29.24 21.59 0.31
N THR A 45 -29.01 22.85 0.64
CA THR A 45 -29.99 23.92 0.51
C THR A 45 -30.28 24.20 -0.96
N GLN A 46 -31.38 24.90 -1.27
CA GLN A 46 -31.71 25.25 -2.68
C GLN A 46 -30.59 26.05 -3.33
N GLN A 47 -30.01 27.02 -2.64
CA GLN A 47 -28.89 27.82 -3.15
C GLN A 47 -27.63 26.98 -3.44
N GLU A 48 -27.28 26.06 -2.52
CA GLU A 48 -26.16 25.14 -2.72
C GLU A 48 -26.42 24.20 -3.90
N PHE A 49 -27.64 23.67 -4.01
CA PHE A 49 -28.02 22.81 -5.11
C PHE A 49 -27.94 23.53 -6.47
N ASP A 50 -28.48 24.77 -6.57
CA ASP A 50 -28.40 25.56 -7.79
C ASP A 50 -26.95 25.85 -8.20
N ALA A 51 -26.07 26.14 -7.21
CA ALA A 51 -24.65 26.34 -7.46
C ALA A 51 -23.95 25.05 -7.94
N LEU A 52 -24.32 23.90 -7.41
CA LEU A 52 -23.79 22.60 -7.84
C LEU A 52 -24.23 22.25 -9.28
N VAL A 53 -25.49 22.52 -9.62
CA VAL A 53 -26.01 22.35 -10.98
C VAL A 53 -25.27 23.24 -11.95
N GLU A 54 -25.07 24.52 -11.62
CA GLU A 54 -24.34 25.47 -12.46
C GLU A 54 -22.87 25.05 -12.65
N ASN A 55 -22.23 24.56 -11.59
CA ASN A 55 -20.88 23.99 -11.71
C ASN A 55 -20.85 22.77 -12.64
N LYS A 56 -21.86 21.93 -12.60
CA LYS A 56 -21.97 20.76 -13.50
C LYS A 56 -22.11 21.20 -14.96
N VAL A 57 -22.96 22.19 -15.22
CA VAL A 57 -23.11 22.78 -16.56
C VAL A 57 -21.80 23.41 -17.04
N LYS A 58 -21.12 24.18 -16.18
CA LYS A 58 -19.80 24.75 -16.50
C LYS A 58 -18.77 23.69 -16.85
N GLN A 59 -18.70 22.61 -16.10
CA GLN A 59 -17.81 21.50 -16.40
C GLN A 59 -18.11 20.88 -17.78
N GLU A 60 -19.37 20.69 -18.11
CA GLU A 60 -19.79 20.11 -19.39
C GLU A 60 -19.44 21.04 -20.57
N VAL A 61 -19.67 22.35 -20.42
CA VAL A 61 -19.26 23.33 -21.42
C VAL A 61 -17.76 23.28 -21.67
N LEU A 62 -16.97 23.39 -20.59
CA LEU A 62 -15.50 23.37 -20.70
C LEU A 62 -14.99 22.06 -21.30
N TYR A 63 -15.59 20.92 -20.93
CA TYR A 63 -15.24 19.62 -21.50
C TYR A 63 -15.49 19.55 -23.01
N ARG A 64 -16.67 19.99 -23.48
CA ARG A 64 -16.99 20.01 -24.92
C ARG A 64 -16.08 20.92 -25.72
N GLU A 65 -15.80 22.12 -25.19
CA GLU A 65 -14.89 23.05 -25.82
C GLU A 65 -13.44 22.51 -25.84
N ALA A 66 -12.99 21.87 -24.76
CA ALA A 66 -11.67 21.23 -24.72
C ALA A 66 -11.54 20.12 -25.78
N LEU A 67 -12.58 19.28 -25.95
CA LEU A 67 -12.60 18.25 -27.01
C LEU A 67 -12.59 18.90 -28.42
N ALA A 68 -13.36 19.97 -28.61
CA ALA A 68 -13.39 20.69 -29.88
C ALA A 68 -12.02 21.30 -30.24
N MET A 69 -11.26 21.73 -29.23
CA MET A 69 -9.87 22.20 -29.38
C MET A 69 -8.85 21.05 -29.52
N GLY A 70 -9.25 19.81 -29.31
CA GLY A 70 -8.36 18.63 -29.35
C GLY A 70 -7.38 18.58 -28.18
N LEU A 71 -7.72 19.16 -27.01
CA LEU A 71 -6.85 19.14 -25.83
C LEU A 71 -6.70 17.74 -25.21
N ASP A 72 -7.52 16.78 -25.62
CA ASP A 72 -7.42 15.38 -25.28
C ASP A 72 -6.33 14.64 -26.08
N LYS A 73 -5.89 15.22 -27.20
CA LYS A 73 -4.90 14.60 -28.10
C LYS A 73 -3.49 14.83 -27.57
N ASP A 74 -2.70 13.76 -27.60
CA ASP A 74 -1.30 13.75 -27.14
C ASP A 74 -1.06 14.23 -25.69
N ASP A 75 -2.13 14.26 -24.89
CA ASP A 75 -2.06 14.50 -23.44
C ASP A 75 -1.92 13.15 -22.71
N GLU A 76 -0.78 12.95 -22.04
CA GLU A 76 -0.48 11.71 -21.31
C GLU A 76 -1.38 11.53 -20.09
N ILE A 77 -1.82 12.62 -19.44
CA ILE A 77 -2.73 12.56 -18.29
C ILE A 77 -4.10 12.06 -18.72
N VAL A 78 -4.63 12.64 -19.82
CA VAL A 78 -5.90 12.20 -20.40
C VAL A 78 -5.82 10.76 -20.87
N ARG A 79 -4.75 10.38 -21.56
CA ARG A 79 -4.52 9.01 -22.03
C ARG A 79 -4.52 8.01 -20.89
N ARG A 80 -3.73 8.27 -19.85
CA ARG A 80 -3.67 7.44 -18.65
C ARG A 80 -5.03 7.33 -17.95
N ARG A 81 -5.78 8.44 -17.84
CA ARG A 81 -7.11 8.44 -17.22
C ARG A 81 -8.13 7.63 -18.01
N MET A 82 -8.07 7.71 -19.34
CA MET A 82 -8.94 6.90 -20.20
C MET A 82 -8.60 5.41 -20.09
N ALA A 83 -7.31 5.06 -20.06
CA ALA A 83 -6.87 3.67 -19.86
C ALA A 83 -7.35 3.12 -18.51
N GLN A 84 -7.22 3.89 -17.42
CA GLN A 84 -7.75 3.52 -16.10
C GLN A 84 -9.26 3.28 -16.14
N LYS A 85 -10.03 4.16 -16.79
CA LYS A 85 -11.48 3.96 -16.92
C LYS A 85 -11.82 2.67 -17.65
N MET A 86 -11.10 2.33 -18.71
CA MET A 86 -11.29 1.06 -19.43
C MET A 86 -10.99 -0.16 -18.56
N GLN A 87 -9.95 -0.07 -17.72
CA GLN A 87 -9.64 -1.12 -16.75
C GLN A 87 -10.78 -1.30 -15.74
N PHE A 88 -11.27 -0.21 -15.15
CA PHE A 88 -12.39 -0.27 -14.19
C PHE A 88 -13.66 -0.91 -14.79
N ILE A 89 -14.00 -0.57 -16.04
CA ILE A 89 -15.17 -1.15 -16.71
C ILE A 89 -15.00 -2.67 -16.86
N ALA A 90 -13.80 -3.15 -17.18
CA ALA A 90 -13.54 -4.58 -17.32
C ALA A 90 -13.56 -5.32 -15.96
N GLU A 91 -13.08 -4.67 -14.90
CA GLU A 91 -13.08 -5.24 -13.54
C GLU A 91 -14.47 -5.24 -12.88
N ASP A 92 -15.30 -4.25 -13.19
CA ASP A 92 -16.63 -4.08 -12.58
C ASP A 92 -17.60 -5.22 -12.95
N VAL A 93 -17.46 -5.75 -14.16
CA VAL A 93 -18.21 -6.93 -14.60
C VAL A 93 -17.94 -8.16 -13.70
N ALA A 94 -16.69 -8.32 -13.24
CA ALA A 94 -16.34 -9.42 -12.34
C ALA A 94 -16.78 -9.15 -10.89
N GLY A 95 -16.83 -7.87 -10.48
CA GLY A 95 -17.23 -7.46 -9.14
C GLY A 95 -18.73 -7.66 -8.84
N ALA A 96 -19.55 -7.82 -9.87
CA ALA A 96 -20.99 -8.05 -9.73
C ALA A 96 -21.35 -9.49 -9.30
N TYR A 97 -20.39 -10.42 -9.36
CA TYR A 97 -20.62 -11.80 -8.95
C TYR A 97 -20.44 -11.97 -7.44
N GLU A 98 -21.47 -12.52 -6.79
CA GLU A 98 -21.43 -12.86 -5.37
C GLU A 98 -21.08 -14.35 -5.21
N PRO A 99 -19.86 -14.69 -4.71
CA PRO A 99 -19.47 -16.08 -4.56
C PRO A 99 -20.21 -16.78 -3.44
N SER A 100 -20.54 -18.05 -3.64
CA SER A 100 -21.06 -18.90 -2.57
C SER A 100 -19.98 -19.26 -1.55
N THR A 101 -20.39 -19.58 -0.33
CA THR A 101 -19.48 -20.05 0.73
C THR A 101 -18.69 -21.30 0.30
N ALA A 102 -19.31 -22.17 -0.48
CA ALA A 102 -18.66 -23.40 -0.97
C ALA A 102 -17.52 -23.09 -1.97
N GLU A 103 -17.71 -22.12 -2.85
CA GLU A 103 -16.68 -21.65 -3.79
C GLU A 103 -15.50 -21.00 -3.04
N LEU A 104 -15.81 -20.14 -2.07
CA LEU A 104 -14.79 -19.50 -1.24
C LEU A 104 -14.00 -20.54 -0.44
N LYS A 105 -14.65 -21.53 0.14
CA LYS A 105 -13.99 -22.59 0.90
C LYS A 105 -13.08 -23.44 0.02
N LYS A 106 -13.56 -23.84 -1.16
CA LYS A 106 -12.75 -24.58 -2.14
C LYS A 106 -11.51 -23.79 -2.58
N TRP A 107 -11.67 -22.48 -2.80
CA TRP A 107 -10.56 -21.60 -3.16
C TRP A 107 -9.58 -21.42 -2.00
N TYR A 108 -10.10 -21.27 -0.78
CA TYR A 108 -9.30 -21.18 0.43
C TYR A 108 -8.45 -22.44 0.62
N ASP A 109 -9.00 -23.63 0.47
CA ASP A 109 -8.28 -24.89 0.62
C ASP A 109 -7.04 -24.96 -0.30
N ALA A 110 -7.16 -24.43 -1.52
CA ALA A 110 -6.07 -24.34 -2.48
C ALA A 110 -5.08 -23.19 -2.22
N ASN A 111 -5.45 -22.18 -1.41
CA ASN A 111 -4.71 -20.95 -1.18
C ASN A 111 -4.43 -20.66 0.30
N SER A 112 -4.66 -21.63 1.19
CA SER A 112 -4.63 -21.44 2.65
C SER A 112 -3.30 -20.90 3.18
N ALA A 113 -2.18 -21.19 2.51
CA ALA A 113 -0.87 -20.63 2.85
C ALA A 113 -0.81 -19.10 2.76
N LYS A 114 -1.64 -18.46 1.91
CA LYS A 114 -1.71 -16.99 1.81
C LYS A 114 -2.26 -16.32 3.08
N PHE A 115 -2.95 -17.09 3.91
CA PHE A 115 -3.59 -16.64 5.15
C PHE A 115 -2.85 -17.12 6.40
N ALA A 116 -1.67 -17.72 6.23
CA ALA A 116 -0.89 -18.21 7.36
C ALA A 116 -0.53 -17.05 8.30
N LEU A 117 -0.84 -17.22 9.56
CA LEU A 117 -0.45 -16.31 10.63
C LEU A 117 0.96 -16.67 11.09
N PRO A 118 1.90 -15.72 11.11
CA PRO A 118 3.27 -16.00 11.55
C PRO A 118 3.30 -16.33 13.03
N GLY A 119 4.29 -17.12 13.44
CA GLY A 119 4.58 -17.32 14.85
C GLY A 119 4.91 -15.99 15.53
N ARG A 120 4.59 -15.91 16.83
CA ARG A 120 4.78 -14.73 17.65
C ARG A 120 5.59 -15.09 18.89
N ILE A 121 6.47 -14.19 19.31
CA ILE A 121 7.29 -14.34 20.50
C ILE A 121 7.21 -13.10 21.37
N THR A 122 7.18 -13.32 22.68
CA THR A 122 7.37 -12.27 23.69
C THR A 122 8.65 -12.58 24.42
N PHE A 123 9.57 -11.61 24.47
CA PHE A 123 10.87 -11.81 25.07
C PHE A 123 11.45 -10.55 25.70
N ARG A 124 12.41 -10.74 26.58
CA ARG A 124 13.29 -9.71 27.16
C ARG A 124 14.71 -9.98 26.71
N GLN A 125 15.50 -8.92 26.62
CA GLN A 125 16.90 -9.04 26.23
C GLN A 125 17.83 -8.24 27.14
N LEU A 126 19.08 -8.67 27.23
CA LEU A 126 20.20 -7.97 27.83
C LEU A 126 21.30 -7.89 26.79
N TYR A 127 21.81 -6.70 26.57
CA TYR A 127 22.79 -6.42 25.52
C TYR A 127 24.23 -6.34 26.06
N PHE A 128 25.18 -6.82 25.26
CA PHE A 128 26.61 -6.79 25.51
C PHE A 128 27.32 -6.26 24.26
N SER A 129 27.80 -5.03 24.37
CA SER A 129 28.34 -4.24 23.26
C SER A 129 29.76 -4.63 22.88
N PRO A 130 30.03 -5.04 21.65
CA PRO A 130 31.40 -5.20 21.17
C PRO A 130 32.17 -3.87 21.16
N ASP A 131 31.51 -2.74 20.97
CA ASP A 131 32.14 -1.41 20.97
C ASP A 131 32.68 -1.04 22.37
N GLN A 132 31.98 -1.47 23.44
CA GLN A 132 32.39 -1.20 24.82
C GLN A 132 33.34 -2.25 25.38
N ARG A 133 33.15 -3.54 24.99
CA ARG A 133 33.83 -4.70 25.57
C ARG A 133 34.85 -5.34 24.64
N GLY A 134 34.95 -4.87 23.39
CA GLY A 134 35.81 -5.48 22.39
C GLY A 134 35.50 -6.98 22.20
N THR A 135 36.51 -7.77 22.10
CA THR A 135 36.45 -9.27 21.95
C THR A 135 35.89 -9.98 23.18
N HIS A 136 35.73 -9.31 24.32
CA HIS A 136 35.24 -9.90 25.57
C HIS A 136 33.72 -9.91 25.66
N ALA A 137 32.98 -9.24 24.74
CA ALA A 137 31.53 -9.09 24.81
C ALA A 137 30.78 -10.44 24.90
N HIS A 138 31.20 -11.42 24.12
CA HIS A 138 30.64 -12.78 24.15
C HIS A 138 30.88 -13.47 25.51
N ASP A 139 32.14 -13.45 26.00
CA ASP A 139 32.53 -14.14 27.24
C ASP A 139 31.87 -13.47 28.46
N ASP A 140 31.69 -12.16 28.43
CA ASP A 140 31.02 -11.41 29.50
C ASP A 140 29.52 -11.73 29.51
N ALA A 141 28.89 -11.88 28.34
CA ALA A 141 27.53 -12.35 28.22
C ALA A 141 27.38 -13.78 28.79
N ALA A 142 28.31 -14.70 28.47
CA ALA A 142 28.29 -16.05 28.97
C ALA A 142 28.47 -16.10 30.53
N LYS A 143 29.35 -15.27 31.09
CA LYS A 143 29.48 -15.13 32.55
C LYS A 143 28.20 -14.57 33.18
N ALA A 144 27.55 -13.58 32.55
CA ALA A 144 26.31 -13.04 33.02
C ALA A 144 25.18 -14.10 33.00
N LEU A 145 25.10 -14.90 31.93
CA LEU A 145 24.15 -16.02 31.86
C LEU A 145 24.30 -16.98 33.04
N THR A 146 25.56 -17.34 33.40
CA THR A 146 25.84 -18.23 34.52
C THR A 146 25.35 -17.62 35.86
N ARG A 147 25.45 -16.32 36.02
CA ARG A 147 24.91 -15.60 37.22
C ARG A 147 23.40 -15.62 37.23
N LEU A 148 22.77 -15.32 36.08
CA LEU A 148 21.30 -15.30 35.94
C LEU A 148 20.68 -16.69 36.17
N ALA A 149 21.33 -17.77 35.77
CA ALA A 149 20.84 -19.12 36.01
C ALA A 149 20.70 -19.50 37.49
N ARG A 150 21.35 -18.72 38.39
CA ARG A 150 21.34 -18.92 39.87
C ARG A 150 20.46 -17.95 40.60
N ALA A 151 19.98 -16.91 39.92
CA ALA A 151 19.18 -15.80 40.46
C ALA A 151 17.69 -16.00 40.17
N SER A 152 16.81 -15.40 41.00
CA SER A 152 15.40 -15.33 40.70
C SER A 152 15.13 -14.37 39.53
N ILE A 153 13.97 -14.52 38.88
CA ILE A 153 13.57 -13.80 37.64
C ILE A 153 13.53 -12.26 37.78
N ASP A 154 13.41 -11.76 39.03
CA ASP A 154 13.30 -10.34 39.38
C ASP A 154 14.66 -9.64 39.61
N VAL A 155 15.76 -10.25 39.18
CA VAL A 155 17.05 -9.54 39.23
C VAL A 155 16.97 -8.30 38.37
N LYS A 156 17.16 -7.12 39.00
CA LYS A 156 17.21 -5.83 38.28
C LYS A 156 18.22 -5.95 37.14
N LEU A 157 17.82 -5.54 35.94
CA LEU A 157 18.63 -5.54 34.71
C LEU A 157 20.03 -4.97 34.93
N ASP A 158 20.14 -3.92 35.79
CA ASP A 158 21.41 -3.29 36.19
C ASP A 158 22.38 -4.26 36.92
N ALA A 159 21.84 -5.25 37.64
CA ALA A 159 22.68 -6.22 38.38
C ALA A 159 23.27 -7.32 37.48
N ALA A 160 22.78 -7.48 36.27
CA ALA A 160 23.31 -8.43 35.30
C ALA A 160 24.58 -7.92 34.59
N GLY A 161 24.87 -6.61 34.66
CA GLY A 161 26.03 -5.98 34.02
C GLY A 161 25.89 -5.89 32.51
N SER A 162 24.67 -5.71 32.01
CA SER A 162 24.38 -5.42 30.60
C SER A 162 24.76 -3.99 30.25
N ASP A 163 24.98 -3.75 28.97
CA ASP A 163 25.26 -2.41 28.45
C ASP A 163 23.97 -1.71 28.05
N PRO A 164 23.92 -0.37 28.13
CA PRO A 164 22.77 0.39 27.62
C PRO A 164 22.64 0.22 26.09
N MET A 165 21.41 0.10 25.62
CA MET A 165 21.09 -0.01 24.21
C MET A 165 19.97 0.98 23.84
N LEU A 166 19.97 1.48 22.59
CA LEU A 166 18.91 2.33 22.06
C LEU A 166 17.61 1.56 21.81
N LEU A 167 17.69 0.24 21.66
CA LEU A 167 16.52 -0.63 21.48
C LEU A 167 15.92 -1.01 22.84
N GLN A 168 14.67 -1.47 22.81
CA GLN A 168 13.93 -1.83 24.03
C GLN A 168 14.47 -3.12 24.65
N ASP A 169 14.33 -3.24 25.96
CA ASP A 169 14.68 -4.46 26.71
C ASP A 169 13.57 -5.52 26.67
N TYR A 170 12.34 -5.12 26.30
CA TYR A 170 11.14 -5.95 26.24
C TYR A 170 10.44 -5.83 24.89
N TYR A 171 10.09 -6.95 24.31
CA TYR A 171 9.38 -7.08 23.04
C TYR A 171 8.17 -8.00 23.21
N GLY A 172 6.97 -7.40 23.17
CA GLY A 172 5.70 -8.14 23.28
C GLY A 172 5.15 -8.51 21.92
N ASP A 173 4.74 -9.78 21.76
CA ASP A 173 3.98 -10.29 20.61
C ASP A 173 4.58 -9.90 19.24
N ARG A 174 5.86 -10.21 19.02
CA ARG A 174 6.60 -9.90 17.79
C ARG A 174 6.67 -11.08 16.83
N SER A 175 6.48 -10.81 15.54
CA SER A 175 6.75 -11.80 14.50
C SER A 175 8.26 -11.90 14.20
N SER A 176 8.68 -13.01 13.58
CA SER A 176 10.07 -13.20 13.15
C SER A 176 10.54 -12.09 12.20
N GLU A 177 9.66 -11.62 11.29
CA GLU A 177 9.97 -10.53 10.37
C GLU A 177 10.22 -9.19 11.09
N GLN A 178 9.38 -8.87 12.09
CA GLN A 178 9.56 -7.67 12.90
C GLN A 178 10.89 -7.67 13.66
N ILE A 179 11.25 -8.83 14.26
CA ILE A 179 12.51 -8.97 14.97
C ILE A 179 13.70 -8.94 14.01
N ALA A 180 13.55 -9.52 12.82
CA ALA A 180 14.61 -9.48 11.81
C ALA A 180 14.93 -8.06 11.32
N LYS A 181 13.94 -7.17 11.30
CA LYS A 181 14.14 -5.73 10.99
C LYS A 181 14.99 -5.03 12.06
N ASP A 182 14.78 -5.39 13.34
CA ASP A 182 15.47 -4.74 14.45
C ASP A 182 16.84 -5.36 14.72
N PHE A 183 16.98 -6.69 14.68
CA PHE A 183 18.18 -7.43 15.14
C PHE A 183 18.89 -8.24 14.06
N GLY A 184 18.29 -8.36 12.89
CA GLY A 184 18.77 -9.21 11.81
C GLY A 184 18.13 -10.61 11.78
N PRO A 185 18.12 -11.27 10.59
CA PRO A 185 17.41 -12.52 10.37
C PRO A 185 17.97 -13.70 11.17
N SER A 186 19.29 -13.74 11.39
CA SER A 186 19.95 -14.79 12.17
C SER A 186 19.51 -14.77 13.63
N PHE A 187 19.46 -13.59 14.25
CA PHE A 187 18.96 -13.41 15.61
C PHE A 187 17.49 -13.83 15.72
N ALA A 188 16.64 -13.36 14.80
CA ALA A 188 15.22 -13.73 14.78
C ALA A 188 15.05 -15.25 14.73
N THR A 189 15.75 -15.94 13.83
CA THR A 189 15.69 -17.41 13.73
C THR A 189 16.14 -18.09 15.02
N ALA A 190 17.23 -17.62 15.60
CA ALA A 190 17.81 -18.22 16.81
C ALA A 190 16.85 -18.13 18.01
N ILE A 191 16.21 -16.96 18.25
CA ILE A 191 15.36 -16.79 19.43
C ILE A 191 14.04 -17.56 19.36
N PHE A 192 13.50 -17.79 18.17
CA PHE A 192 12.32 -18.67 18.00
C PHE A 192 12.62 -20.14 18.29
N GLY A 193 13.90 -20.55 18.30
CA GLY A 193 14.34 -21.88 18.70
C GLY A 193 14.60 -22.05 20.21
N LEU A 194 14.49 -20.95 20.99
CA LEU A 194 14.77 -21.00 22.43
C LEU A 194 13.59 -21.52 23.24
N ALA A 195 13.85 -22.30 24.27
CA ALA A 195 12.80 -22.70 25.20
C ALA A 195 12.41 -21.54 26.13
N PRO A 196 11.10 -21.28 26.33
CA PRO A 196 10.60 -20.26 27.27
C PRO A 196 10.98 -20.52 28.74
N GLY A 197 10.95 -19.49 29.55
CA GLY A 197 11.04 -19.59 31.02
C GLY A 197 12.44 -19.53 31.61
N SER A 198 13.47 -19.28 30.80
CA SER A 198 14.85 -19.12 31.32
C SER A 198 15.69 -18.24 30.40
N TRP A 199 16.69 -17.55 30.99
CA TRP A 199 17.69 -16.84 30.21
C TRP A 199 18.49 -17.79 29.32
N ARG A 200 18.72 -17.43 28.07
CA ARG A 200 19.44 -18.19 27.05
C ARG A 200 20.35 -17.25 26.27
N GLY A 201 21.33 -17.84 25.62
CA GLY A 201 22.32 -17.14 24.80
C GLY A 201 23.75 -17.55 25.16
N PRO A 202 24.76 -16.76 24.80
CA PRO A 202 24.68 -15.53 24.02
C PRO A 202 24.16 -15.77 22.60
N VAL A 203 23.26 -14.87 22.13
CA VAL A 203 22.75 -14.84 20.76
C VAL A 203 23.31 -13.61 20.06
N GLU A 204 23.87 -13.79 18.88
CA GLU A 204 24.45 -12.70 18.08
C GLU A 204 23.39 -11.95 17.28
N SER A 205 23.52 -10.63 17.21
CA SER A 205 22.75 -9.75 16.34
C SER A 205 23.66 -8.85 15.51
N GLY A 206 23.12 -7.99 14.67
CA GLY A 206 23.87 -6.93 13.99
C GLY A 206 24.53 -5.92 14.92
N PHE A 207 24.14 -5.85 16.19
CA PHE A 207 24.66 -4.93 17.19
C PHE A 207 25.70 -5.54 18.14
N GLY A 208 25.68 -6.86 18.29
CA GLY A 208 26.56 -7.60 19.23
C GLY A 208 25.84 -8.78 19.86
N TRP A 209 26.11 -9.02 21.15
CA TRP A 209 25.67 -10.20 21.86
C TRP A 209 24.50 -9.93 22.81
N HIS A 210 23.57 -10.87 22.86
CA HIS A 210 22.36 -10.73 23.68
C HIS A 210 22.15 -11.98 24.54
N LEU A 211 21.71 -11.77 25.77
CA LEU A 211 21.01 -12.79 26.53
C LEU A 211 19.52 -12.57 26.37
N VAL A 212 18.78 -13.62 26.10
CA VAL A 212 17.35 -13.56 25.80
C VAL A 212 16.58 -14.41 26.82
N TYR A 213 15.53 -13.82 27.38
CA TYR A 213 14.53 -14.56 28.15
C TYR A 213 13.22 -14.57 27.37
N VAL A 214 12.83 -15.75 26.94
CA VAL A 214 11.57 -15.94 26.22
C VAL A 214 10.45 -16.11 27.23
N ASP A 215 9.51 -15.15 27.26
CA ASP A 215 8.30 -15.23 28.10
C ASP A 215 7.30 -16.22 27.49
N SER A 216 7.04 -16.12 26.19
CA SER A 216 6.13 -17.03 25.46
C SER A 216 6.42 -17.09 23.97
N ILE A 217 6.08 -18.21 23.34
CA ILE A 217 6.06 -18.40 21.89
C ILE A 217 4.67 -18.91 21.51
N VAL A 218 4.03 -18.21 20.60
CA VAL A 218 2.81 -18.66 19.93
C VAL A 218 3.23 -19.18 18.55
N PRO A 219 3.05 -20.46 18.26
CA PRO A 219 3.41 -20.99 16.95
C PRO A 219 2.57 -20.39 15.84
N GLY A 220 3.16 -20.23 14.66
CA GLY A 220 2.42 -19.86 13.47
C GLY A 220 1.39 -20.94 13.11
N ARG A 221 0.28 -20.52 12.53
CA ARG A 221 -0.78 -21.43 12.10
C ARG A 221 -1.48 -20.95 10.85
N VAL A 222 -2.10 -21.86 10.14
CA VAL A 222 -3.11 -21.51 9.13
C VAL A 222 -4.45 -21.41 9.88
N PRO A 223 -5.14 -20.26 9.86
CA PRO A 223 -6.43 -20.10 10.53
C PRO A 223 -7.51 -20.94 9.84
N ALA A 224 -8.57 -21.29 10.52
CA ALA A 224 -9.73 -21.93 9.89
C ALA A 224 -10.43 -20.94 8.92
N PHE A 225 -11.08 -21.47 7.88
CA PHE A 225 -11.80 -20.65 6.90
C PHE A 225 -12.76 -19.64 7.56
N GLU A 226 -13.47 -20.08 8.58
CA GLU A 226 -14.46 -19.28 9.30
C GLU A 226 -13.86 -18.05 10.01
N GLU A 227 -12.57 -18.13 10.38
CA GLU A 227 -11.86 -17.00 11.01
C GLU A 227 -11.46 -15.92 9.99
N VAL A 228 -11.29 -16.29 8.74
CA VAL A 228 -10.74 -15.41 7.67
C VAL A 228 -11.68 -15.30 6.46
N ALA A 229 -12.94 -15.69 6.60
CA ALA A 229 -13.90 -15.74 5.48
C ALA A 229 -14.04 -14.39 4.74
N GLY A 230 -13.96 -13.26 5.46
CA GLY A 230 -13.98 -11.92 4.89
C GLY A 230 -12.74 -11.62 4.04
N ASP A 231 -11.57 -11.98 4.55
CA ASP A 231 -10.29 -11.79 3.85
C ASP A 231 -10.21 -12.72 2.63
N VAL A 232 -10.69 -13.95 2.76
CA VAL A 232 -10.80 -14.92 1.67
C VAL A 232 -11.70 -14.39 0.56
N LYS A 233 -12.88 -13.85 0.90
CA LYS A 233 -13.78 -13.23 -0.08
C LYS A 233 -13.09 -12.06 -0.80
N THR A 234 -12.43 -11.20 -0.07
CA THR A 234 -11.72 -10.04 -0.63
C THR A 234 -10.59 -10.48 -1.59
N ALA A 235 -9.78 -11.45 -1.18
CA ALA A 235 -8.69 -11.99 -1.99
C ALA A 235 -9.21 -12.71 -3.24
N TRP A 236 -10.27 -13.51 -3.11
CA TRP A 236 -10.93 -14.19 -4.21
C TRP A 236 -11.49 -13.21 -5.24
N LEU A 237 -12.23 -12.17 -4.79
CA LEU A 237 -12.77 -11.13 -5.67
C LEU A 237 -11.64 -10.36 -6.37
N GLY A 238 -10.54 -10.07 -5.68
CA GLY A 238 -9.35 -9.46 -6.28
C GLY A 238 -8.78 -10.32 -7.41
N GLU A 239 -8.67 -11.64 -7.21
CA GLU A 239 -8.20 -12.57 -8.23
C GLU A 239 -9.18 -12.65 -9.42
N GLN A 240 -10.49 -12.71 -9.18
CA GLN A 240 -11.49 -12.72 -10.26
C GLN A 240 -11.45 -11.43 -11.10
N LYS A 241 -11.28 -10.28 -10.47
CA LYS A 241 -11.10 -8.99 -11.15
C LYS A 241 -9.84 -8.99 -12.02
N ALA A 242 -8.73 -9.50 -11.49
CA ALA A 242 -7.48 -9.61 -12.26
C ALA A 242 -7.62 -10.54 -13.48
N ILE A 243 -8.29 -11.69 -13.31
CA ILE A 243 -8.58 -12.63 -14.40
C ILE A 243 -9.48 -11.98 -15.46
N ALA A 244 -10.55 -11.30 -15.03
CA ALA A 244 -11.47 -10.62 -15.94
C ALA A 244 -10.76 -9.50 -16.71
N TRP A 245 -9.95 -8.71 -16.04
CA TRP A 245 -9.11 -7.68 -16.66
C TRP A 245 -8.16 -8.27 -17.70
N GLN A 246 -7.40 -9.31 -17.32
CA GLN A 246 -6.45 -9.95 -18.24
C GLN A 246 -7.17 -10.45 -19.49
N LYS A 247 -8.29 -11.14 -19.33
CA LYS A 247 -9.11 -11.63 -20.44
C LYS A 247 -9.61 -10.49 -21.35
N ALA A 248 -10.10 -9.41 -20.74
CA ALA A 248 -10.57 -8.26 -21.49
C ALA A 248 -9.42 -7.55 -22.22
N TYR A 249 -8.27 -7.40 -21.57
CA TYR A 249 -7.07 -6.83 -22.15
C TYR A 249 -6.57 -7.67 -23.34
N ASP A 250 -6.48 -8.99 -23.21
CA ASP A 250 -6.05 -9.89 -24.27
C ASP A 250 -6.97 -9.80 -25.50
N ALA A 251 -8.29 -9.74 -25.26
CA ALA A 251 -9.27 -9.56 -26.34
C ALA A 251 -9.15 -8.18 -27.02
N MET A 252 -8.82 -7.13 -26.29
CA MET A 252 -8.54 -5.81 -26.86
C MET A 252 -7.19 -5.82 -27.59
N ARG A 253 -6.15 -6.35 -26.95
CA ARG A 253 -4.77 -6.41 -27.47
C ARG A 253 -4.67 -7.15 -28.82
N ALA A 254 -5.47 -8.23 -28.97
CA ALA A 254 -5.52 -9.02 -30.21
C ALA A 254 -5.98 -8.23 -31.46
N LYS A 255 -6.61 -7.06 -31.26
CA LYS A 255 -7.06 -6.18 -32.34
C LYS A 255 -5.93 -5.28 -32.91
N TYR A 256 -4.77 -5.27 -32.24
CA TYR A 256 -3.67 -4.37 -32.57
C TYR A 256 -2.40 -5.13 -32.96
N VAL A 257 -1.74 -4.68 -34.04
CA VAL A 257 -0.38 -5.09 -34.37
C VAL A 257 0.57 -4.12 -33.69
N VAL A 258 1.40 -4.63 -32.77
CA VAL A 258 2.41 -3.82 -32.09
C VAL A 258 3.75 -3.99 -32.76
N LEU A 259 4.26 -2.92 -33.32
CA LEU A 259 5.58 -2.86 -33.93
C LEU A 259 6.53 -2.20 -32.91
N LEU A 260 7.52 -2.96 -32.46
CA LEU A 260 8.56 -2.46 -31.56
C LEU A 260 9.87 -2.36 -32.32
N PRO A 261 10.56 -1.20 -32.32
CA PRO A 261 11.91 -1.12 -32.83
C PRO A 261 12.82 -2.02 -31.98
N LYS A 262 13.82 -2.65 -32.59
CA LYS A 262 14.87 -3.34 -31.83
C LYS A 262 15.76 -2.25 -31.19
N PRO A 263 15.80 -2.13 -29.85
CA PRO A 263 16.69 -1.16 -29.24
C PRO A 263 18.16 -1.56 -29.50
N PRO A 264 19.08 -0.59 -29.57
CA PRO A 264 20.51 -0.87 -29.53
C PRO A 264 20.90 -1.69 -28.29
N ASP A 265 21.96 -2.50 -28.41
CA ASP A 265 22.37 -3.41 -27.31
C ASP A 265 22.78 -2.66 -26.03
N ASP A 266 23.16 -1.40 -26.16
CA ASP A 266 23.55 -0.50 -25.07
C ASP A 266 22.44 0.52 -24.67
N PHE A 267 21.22 0.35 -25.20
CA PHE A 267 20.13 1.31 -25.02
C PHE A 267 19.80 1.57 -23.54
N VAL A 268 19.75 0.52 -22.72
CA VAL A 268 19.44 0.62 -21.29
C VAL A 268 20.59 1.29 -20.51
N ALA A 269 21.84 0.95 -20.87
CA ALA A 269 23.02 1.54 -20.24
C ALA A 269 23.18 3.03 -20.56
N ASN A 270 22.81 3.46 -21.78
CA ASN A 270 22.92 4.84 -22.24
C ASN A 270 21.68 5.70 -21.95
N ALA A 271 20.56 5.09 -21.53
CA ALA A 271 19.33 5.80 -21.20
C ALA A 271 19.37 6.52 -19.83
N GLY A 272 20.52 6.52 -19.15
CA GLY A 272 20.66 7.16 -17.82
C GLY A 272 19.82 6.50 -16.72
N LEU A 273 19.37 5.29 -16.96
CA LEU A 273 18.66 4.49 -15.96
C LEU A 273 19.71 3.84 -15.06
N ASP A 274 20.28 4.61 -14.13
CA ASP A 274 21.05 4.05 -13.04
C ASP A 274 20.18 3.08 -12.28
N ALA A 275 20.51 1.79 -12.37
CA ALA A 275 19.80 0.72 -11.66
C ALA A 275 19.84 0.88 -10.12
N ASN A 276 20.46 1.95 -9.62
CA ASN A 276 20.66 2.28 -8.21
C ASN A 276 20.07 3.63 -7.79
N ASP A 277 19.19 4.26 -8.58
CA ASP A 277 18.47 5.45 -8.12
C ASP A 277 17.20 5.03 -7.35
N PRO A 278 17.20 5.05 -6.01
CA PRO A 278 16.01 4.73 -5.21
C PRO A 278 14.90 5.79 -5.32
N SER A 279 15.15 6.92 -6.03
CA SER A 279 14.19 8.02 -6.20
C SER A 279 13.30 7.87 -7.43
N GLY A 280 13.59 6.91 -8.35
CA GLY A 280 12.81 6.66 -9.56
C GLY A 280 11.55 5.81 -9.38
N GLY A 281 11.32 5.27 -8.19
CA GLY A 281 10.15 4.48 -7.83
C GLY A 281 8.97 5.35 -7.42
N GLY A 282 8.43 6.17 -8.32
CA GLY A 282 7.13 6.80 -8.11
C GLY A 282 6.06 5.73 -7.94
N SER A 283 5.64 5.50 -6.69
CA SER A 283 4.50 4.63 -6.35
C SER A 283 3.29 5.10 -7.14
N PRO A 284 2.58 4.23 -7.89
CA PRO A 284 1.41 4.62 -8.66
C PRO A 284 0.19 5.02 -7.80
N ASN A 285 0.34 5.09 -6.46
CA ASN A 285 -0.72 5.39 -5.49
C ASN A 285 -0.42 6.58 -4.58
N ALA A 286 0.30 7.61 -5.06
CA ALA A 286 0.32 8.87 -4.32
C ALA A 286 -1.04 9.56 -4.48
N GLU A 287 -1.84 9.57 -3.41
CA GLU A 287 -3.01 10.43 -3.25
C GLU A 287 -2.61 11.88 -3.49
N PRO A 288 -3.39 12.68 -4.24
CA PRO A 288 -3.11 14.09 -4.40
C PRO A 288 -3.26 14.78 -3.03
N ALA A 289 -2.21 15.47 -2.60
CA ALA A 289 -2.22 16.31 -1.41
C ALA A 289 -3.36 17.32 -1.48
N ASP A 290 -4.16 17.39 -0.41
CA ASP A 290 -5.24 18.35 -0.20
C ASP A 290 -4.66 19.78 -0.14
N PRO A 291 -5.06 20.72 -1.02
CA PRO A 291 -4.56 22.09 -1.03
C PRO A 291 -5.18 23.00 0.06
N SER A 292 -5.88 22.46 1.05
CA SER A 292 -6.63 23.29 2.03
C SER A 292 -5.91 23.59 3.35
N MET A 293 -4.63 23.25 3.52
CA MET A 293 -3.86 23.65 4.71
C MET A 293 -2.90 24.80 4.39
N GLY A 294 -3.36 26.03 4.52
CA GLY A 294 -2.47 27.19 4.44
C GLY A 294 -3.15 28.55 4.34
N ALA A 295 -3.91 28.94 5.37
CA ALA A 295 -4.16 30.36 5.64
C ALA A 295 -4.52 30.56 7.09
N THR A 296 -3.53 30.90 7.91
CA THR A 296 -3.74 31.59 9.18
C THR A 296 -3.85 33.09 8.88
N PRO A 297 -4.85 33.82 9.35
CA PRO A 297 -4.87 35.28 9.30
C PRO A 297 -4.18 35.84 10.55
N GLU A 298 -3.30 36.80 10.34
CA GLU A 298 -3.05 37.86 11.31
C GLU A 298 -4.19 38.89 11.29
#